data_66f9707762a9ee1e81071cc5ab597b42
#
_entry.id   66f9707762a9ee1e81071cc5ab597b42
#
_cell.length_a   1.000
_cell.length_b   1.000
_cell.length_c   1.000
_cell.angle_alpha   90.00
_cell.angle_beta   90.00
_cell.angle_gamma   90.00
#
_symmetry.space_group_name_H-M   'P 1'
#
loop_
_entity.id
_entity.type
_entity.pdbx_description
1 polymer ?
#
loop_
_entity_poly.entity_id
_entity_poly.type
_entity_poly.pdbx_seq_one_letter_code
_entity_poly.pdbx_strand_id
1 'polypeptide(L)'
;MLRRAISVGCSALAAMGSLAPAHAQGEPDLRASYTVVGDGIPKPLTDETPNVENGRRIVTDRQQGLCVLCHSGPFPEARFQGDLATNLAGTGARWSEAQLRMRLVDAARLNPQTIMPSYYRTEGLERVGWQWRGQPVLNAQQVEDVVAFLRTLRDTP
;
A
#
# COMPACT_ATOMS: atom_id res chain seq x y z
N MET A 1 -8.63 -75.11 50.61
CA MET A 1 -7.60 -74.04 50.49
C MET A 1 -8.07 -73.04 49.44
N LEU A 2 -8.58 -71.91 49.88
CA LEU A 2 -9.27 -70.94 48.99
C LEU A 2 -8.34 -69.74 48.77
N ARG A 3 -7.88 -69.55 47.54
CA ARG A 3 -7.06 -68.35 47.14
C ARG A 3 -8.02 -67.25 46.59
N ARG A 4 -8.10 -66.17 47.34
CA ARG A 4 -8.83 -64.95 46.88
C ARG A 4 -7.91 -64.18 45.95
N ALA A 5 -8.38 -63.94 44.73
CA ALA A 5 -7.78 -62.99 43.78
C ALA A 5 -8.27 -61.56 44.04
N ILE A 6 -7.34 -60.64 44.26
CA ILE A 6 -7.63 -59.20 44.43
C ILE A 6 -7.53 -58.56 43.02
N SER A 7 -8.62 -58.07 42.52
CA SER A 7 -8.68 -57.26 41.30
C SER A 7 -8.35 -55.78 41.63
N VAL A 8 -7.24 -55.29 41.11
CA VAL A 8 -6.90 -53.86 41.16
C VAL A 8 -7.45 -53.19 39.91
N GLY A 9 -8.49 -52.43 40.09
CA GLY A 9 -9.09 -51.62 39.05
C GLY A 9 -8.24 -50.34 38.84
N CYS A 10 -7.67 -50.21 37.67
CA CYS A 10 -6.94 -49.01 37.26
C CYS A 10 -7.93 -48.05 36.51
N SER A 11 -8.44 -47.04 37.23
CA SER A 11 -9.24 -46.00 36.65
C SER A 11 -8.36 -44.96 35.95
N ALA A 12 -8.31 -45.02 34.64
CA ALA A 12 -7.69 -43.97 33.83
C ALA A 12 -8.62 -42.75 33.67
N LEU A 13 -8.33 -41.66 34.38
CA LEU A 13 -8.96 -40.36 34.11
C LEU A 13 -8.43 -39.82 32.82
N ALA A 14 -9.21 -39.80 31.77
CA ALA A 14 -8.97 -39.07 30.55
C ALA A 14 -9.22 -37.56 30.77
N ALA A 15 -8.16 -36.77 30.90
CA ALA A 15 -8.26 -35.31 30.91
C ALA A 15 -8.53 -34.82 29.47
N MET A 16 -9.77 -34.48 29.16
CA MET A 16 -10.15 -33.76 27.96
C MET A 16 -9.68 -32.31 28.07
N GLY A 17 -8.49 -32.03 27.55
CA GLY A 17 -8.00 -30.67 27.37
C GLY A 17 -8.83 -29.95 26.31
N SER A 18 -9.64 -28.96 26.71
CA SER A 18 -10.34 -28.06 25.79
C SER A 18 -9.31 -27.21 25.05
N LEU A 19 -9.05 -27.50 23.79
CA LEU A 19 -8.35 -26.61 22.88
C LEU A 19 -9.25 -25.42 22.61
N ALA A 20 -9.00 -24.30 23.29
CA ALA A 20 -9.61 -23.01 22.93
C ALA A 20 -9.16 -22.62 21.52
N PRO A 21 -10.08 -22.19 20.64
CA PRO A 21 -9.69 -21.71 19.31
C PRO A 21 -8.74 -20.51 19.49
N ALA A 22 -7.53 -20.61 18.94
CA ALA A 22 -6.64 -19.47 18.81
C ALA A 22 -7.40 -18.42 17.96
N HIS A 23 -7.76 -17.31 18.57
CA HIS A 23 -8.27 -16.16 17.84
C HIS A 23 -7.14 -15.74 16.90
N ALA A 24 -7.36 -15.91 15.60
CA ALA A 24 -6.54 -15.28 14.59
C ALA A 24 -6.60 -13.77 14.87
N GLN A 25 -5.54 -13.24 15.47
CA GLN A 25 -5.33 -11.81 15.57
C GLN A 25 -5.18 -11.37 14.12
N GLY A 26 -6.21 -10.66 13.59
CA GLY A 26 -6.15 -10.09 12.26
C GLY A 26 -4.85 -9.31 12.15
N GLU A 27 -4.10 -9.52 11.08
CA GLU A 27 -2.93 -8.72 10.81
C GLU A 27 -3.31 -7.24 10.91
N PRO A 28 -2.47 -6.40 11.54
CA PRO A 28 -2.78 -4.99 11.69
C PRO A 28 -3.05 -4.42 10.29
N ASP A 29 -4.18 -3.74 10.13
CA ASP A 29 -4.50 -3.04 8.89
C ASP A 29 -3.41 -1.97 8.67
N LEU A 30 -2.46 -2.28 7.80
CA LEU A 30 -1.32 -1.40 7.46
C LEU A 30 -1.77 -0.14 6.72
N ARG A 31 -3.08 0.04 6.54
CA ARG A 31 -3.66 1.20 5.87
C ARG A 31 -3.94 2.29 6.89
N ALA A 32 -3.22 3.39 6.79
CA ALA A 32 -3.61 4.59 7.51
C ALA A 32 -4.94 5.12 6.96
N SER A 33 -5.87 5.45 7.86
CA SER A 33 -7.08 6.16 7.48
C SER A 33 -6.72 7.57 7.00
N TYR A 34 -7.37 8.04 5.94
CA TYR A 34 -7.14 9.40 5.42
C TYR A 34 -8.46 10.15 5.24
N THR A 35 -8.38 11.47 5.31
CA THR A 35 -9.53 12.36 5.07
C THR A 35 -9.27 13.19 3.82
N VAL A 36 -10.23 13.16 2.89
CA VAL A 36 -10.19 13.98 1.68
C VAL A 36 -10.84 15.33 1.96
N VAL A 37 -10.14 16.41 1.61
CA VAL A 37 -10.62 17.78 1.69
C VAL A 37 -10.48 18.43 0.31
N GLY A 38 -11.59 18.72 -0.34
CA GLY A 38 -11.57 19.18 -1.73
C GLY A 38 -10.94 18.17 -2.67
N ASP A 39 -9.87 18.56 -3.35
CA ASP A 39 -9.10 17.75 -4.31
C ASP A 39 -7.79 17.19 -3.72
N GLY A 40 -7.66 17.16 -2.39
CA GLY A 40 -6.43 16.75 -1.69
C GLY A 40 -6.64 15.94 -0.43
N ILE A 41 -5.56 15.35 0.05
CA ILE A 41 -5.43 14.69 1.36
C ILE A 41 -4.40 15.49 2.17
N PRO A 42 -4.83 16.39 3.07
CA PRO A 42 -3.94 17.33 3.75
C PRO A 42 -2.94 16.67 4.70
N LYS A 43 -3.39 15.64 5.44
CA LYS A 43 -2.53 14.94 6.39
C LYS A 43 -1.70 13.88 5.69
N PRO A 44 -0.41 13.74 6.02
CA PRO A 44 0.39 12.59 5.61
C PRO A 44 -0.26 11.26 6.06
N LEU A 45 0.01 10.20 5.32
CA LEU A 45 -0.47 8.85 5.65
C LEU A 45 0.32 8.20 6.78
N THR A 46 1.46 8.77 7.15
CA THR A 46 2.34 8.32 8.22
C THR A 46 3.04 9.52 8.85
N ASP A 47 3.48 9.38 10.10
CA ASP A 47 4.28 10.39 10.83
C ASP A 47 5.78 10.22 10.59
N GLU A 48 6.21 9.22 9.81
CA GLU A 48 7.61 9.02 9.47
C GLU A 48 8.11 10.07 8.48
N THR A 49 9.37 10.49 8.62
CA THR A 49 9.98 11.44 7.70
C THR A 49 10.10 10.85 6.30
N PRO A 50 9.56 11.50 5.26
CA PRO A 50 9.65 11.01 3.89
C PRO A 50 11.10 10.96 3.38
N ASN A 51 11.41 9.91 2.62
CA ASN A 51 12.69 9.73 1.97
C ASN A 51 12.59 10.04 0.47
N VAL A 52 13.11 11.19 0.05
CA VAL A 52 13.07 11.68 -1.34
C VAL A 52 13.77 10.72 -2.30
N GLU A 53 14.91 10.16 -1.89
CA GLU A 53 15.68 9.22 -2.75
C GLU A 53 14.92 7.90 -2.95
N ASN A 54 14.28 7.39 -1.90
CA ASN A 54 13.40 6.23 -2.02
C ASN A 54 12.19 6.54 -2.92
N GLY A 55 11.62 7.74 -2.82
CA GLY A 55 10.56 8.20 -3.71
C GLY A 55 11.00 8.21 -5.19
N ARG A 56 12.21 8.73 -5.46
CA ARG A 56 12.81 8.68 -6.80
C ARG A 56 12.94 7.25 -7.31
N ARG A 57 13.48 6.36 -6.48
CA ARG A 57 13.65 4.96 -6.82
C ARG A 57 12.31 4.29 -7.16
N ILE A 58 11.27 4.53 -6.36
CA ILE A 58 9.92 3.99 -6.60
C ILE A 58 9.36 4.50 -7.93
N VAL A 59 9.47 5.80 -8.22
CA VAL A 59 8.94 6.41 -9.45
C VAL A 59 9.62 5.84 -10.69
N THR A 60 10.92 5.60 -10.64
CA THR A 60 11.71 5.10 -11.78
C THR A 60 11.67 3.58 -11.93
N ASP A 61 11.21 2.86 -10.91
CA ASP A 61 11.10 1.40 -10.92
C ASP A 61 9.85 0.95 -11.72
N ARG A 62 10.09 0.13 -12.75
CA ARG A 62 9.05 -0.39 -13.66
C ARG A 62 8.25 -1.56 -13.08
N GLN A 63 8.62 -2.08 -11.91
CA GLN A 63 7.96 -3.20 -11.24
C GLN A 63 7.27 -2.79 -9.95
N GLN A 64 7.74 -1.74 -9.28
CA GLN A 64 7.19 -1.27 -8.02
C GLN A 64 6.24 -0.08 -8.23
N GLY A 65 6.76 1.07 -8.66
CA GLY A 65 5.96 2.29 -8.83
C GLY A 65 5.19 2.34 -10.14
N LEU A 66 5.69 1.70 -11.19
CA LEU A 66 5.09 1.64 -12.53
C LEU A 66 4.92 3.01 -13.22
N CYS A 67 5.32 4.11 -12.57
CA CYS A 67 5.05 5.48 -13.02
C CYS A 67 5.63 5.76 -14.42
N VAL A 68 6.88 5.35 -14.64
CA VAL A 68 7.58 5.55 -15.92
C VAL A 68 7.05 4.68 -17.06
N LEU A 69 6.11 3.78 -16.81
CA LEU A 69 5.41 3.05 -17.88
C LEU A 69 4.45 3.98 -18.64
N CYS A 70 3.93 5.01 -17.98
CA CYS A 70 2.97 5.94 -18.55
C CYS A 70 3.49 7.38 -18.60
N HIS A 71 4.30 7.79 -17.63
CA HIS A 71 4.83 9.14 -17.49
C HIS A 71 6.29 9.24 -17.97
N SER A 72 6.60 10.32 -18.66
CA SER A 72 7.97 10.79 -18.84
C SER A 72 8.36 11.78 -17.73
N GLY A 73 9.66 12.04 -17.59
CA GLY A 73 10.19 13.01 -16.63
C GLY A 73 11.71 13.14 -16.69
N PRO A 74 12.32 13.95 -15.83
CA PRO A 74 13.76 14.18 -15.80
C PRO A 74 14.50 13.01 -15.13
N PHE A 75 14.34 11.81 -15.69
CA PHE A 75 14.89 10.55 -15.17
C PHE A 75 15.85 9.92 -16.17
N PRO A 76 17.11 10.40 -16.29
CA PRO A 76 18.06 9.88 -17.26
C PRO A 76 18.40 8.40 -17.04
N GLU A 77 18.25 7.90 -15.82
CA GLU A 77 18.44 6.49 -15.48
C GLU A 77 17.29 5.60 -15.96
N ALA A 78 16.09 6.14 -16.12
CA ALA A 78 14.92 5.41 -16.61
C ALA A 78 14.87 5.51 -18.15
N ARG A 79 15.47 4.55 -18.84
CA ARG A 79 15.36 4.43 -20.29
C ARG A 79 13.94 4.04 -20.69
N PHE A 80 13.44 4.46 -21.83
CA PHE A 80 12.11 4.08 -22.36
C PHE A 80 10.97 4.51 -21.43
N GLN A 81 10.84 5.80 -21.19
CA GLN A 81 9.72 6.38 -20.45
C GLN A 81 8.48 6.45 -21.33
N GLY A 82 7.30 6.23 -20.71
CA GLY A 82 6.02 6.32 -21.39
C GLY A 82 5.60 7.77 -21.70
N ASP A 83 4.65 7.90 -22.62
CA ASP A 83 4.07 9.17 -23.05
C ASP A 83 2.52 9.18 -22.97
N LEU A 84 1.93 8.17 -22.35
CA LEU A 84 0.48 8.05 -22.16
C LEU A 84 -0.09 9.07 -21.17
N ALA A 85 0.75 9.59 -20.28
CA ALA A 85 0.35 10.51 -19.23
C ALA A 85 1.25 11.74 -19.19
N THR A 86 0.83 12.78 -18.46
CA THR A 86 1.54 14.05 -18.35
C THR A 86 2.98 13.86 -17.87
N ASN A 87 3.91 14.59 -18.48
CA ASN A 87 5.30 14.65 -18.03
C ASN A 87 5.38 15.10 -16.56
N LEU A 88 6.19 14.40 -15.76
CA LEU A 88 6.35 14.67 -14.33
C LEU A 88 7.25 15.88 -14.02
N ALA A 89 8.00 16.41 -14.99
CA ALA A 89 8.72 17.66 -14.81
C ALA A 89 7.75 18.79 -14.43
N GLY A 90 8.13 19.64 -13.48
CA GLY A 90 7.30 20.74 -12.99
C GLY A 90 6.13 20.30 -12.09
N THR A 91 5.98 19.02 -11.78
CA THR A 91 4.88 18.50 -10.93
C THR A 91 4.85 19.18 -9.57
N GLY A 92 6.01 19.39 -8.95
CA GLY A 92 6.12 20.04 -7.64
C GLY A 92 5.79 21.54 -7.66
N ALA A 93 5.78 22.19 -8.82
CA ALA A 93 5.30 23.57 -8.96
C ALA A 93 3.78 23.61 -9.21
N ARG A 94 3.23 22.61 -9.93
CA ARG A 94 1.80 22.57 -10.29
C ARG A 94 0.89 22.15 -9.16
N TRP A 95 1.32 21.28 -8.27
CA TRP A 95 0.48 20.63 -7.28
C TRP A 95 1.04 20.74 -5.87
N SER A 96 0.17 20.93 -4.88
CA SER A 96 0.51 20.80 -3.47
C SER A 96 0.75 19.32 -3.09
N GLU A 97 1.35 19.10 -1.93
CA GLU A 97 1.52 17.73 -1.39
C GLU A 97 0.18 17.02 -1.21
N ALA A 98 -0.82 17.74 -0.69
CA ALA A 98 -2.17 17.19 -0.52
C ALA A 98 -2.78 16.72 -1.84
N GLN A 99 -2.59 17.49 -2.90
CA GLN A 99 -3.09 17.15 -4.24
C GLN A 99 -2.29 16.02 -4.88
N LEU A 100 -0.98 15.95 -4.68
CA LEU A 100 -0.14 14.83 -5.13
C LEU A 100 -0.52 13.55 -4.41
N ARG A 101 -0.69 13.63 -3.09
CA ARG A 101 -1.12 12.49 -2.27
C ARG A 101 -2.46 11.95 -2.74
N MET A 102 -3.43 12.82 -3.01
CA MET A 102 -4.73 12.41 -3.53
C MET A 102 -4.63 11.66 -4.86
N ARG A 103 -3.76 12.10 -5.78
CA ARG A 103 -3.54 11.46 -7.07
C ARG A 103 -2.92 10.06 -6.93
N LEU A 104 -2.05 9.87 -5.97
CA LEU A 104 -1.45 8.57 -5.69
C LEU A 104 -2.44 7.65 -4.96
N VAL A 105 -3.15 8.17 -3.97
CA VAL A 105 -4.09 7.37 -3.19
C VAL A 105 -5.26 6.91 -4.03
N ASP A 106 -5.91 7.83 -4.75
CA ASP A 106 -7.11 7.54 -5.53
C ASP A 106 -7.31 8.55 -6.68
N ALA A 107 -6.59 8.38 -7.77
CA ALA A 107 -6.72 9.23 -8.95
C ALA A 107 -8.14 9.22 -9.54
N ALA A 108 -8.86 8.11 -9.44
CA ALA A 108 -10.21 7.97 -9.97
C ALA A 108 -11.22 8.87 -9.28
N ARG A 109 -10.97 9.31 -8.05
CA ARG A 109 -11.80 10.28 -7.36
C ARG A 109 -11.76 11.67 -8.01
N LEU A 110 -10.61 12.03 -8.60
CA LEU A 110 -10.45 13.30 -9.32
C LEU A 110 -10.90 13.20 -10.78
N ASN A 111 -10.66 12.06 -11.38
CA ASN A 111 -11.08 11.75 -12.74
C ASN A 111 -11.52 10.29 -12.85
N PRO A 112 -12.83 9.99 -12.84
CA PRO A 112 -13.33 8.62 -12.93
C PRO A 112 -12.95 7.87 -14.21
N GLN A 113 -12.51 8.59 -15.24
CA GLN A 113 -12.06 8.03 -16.52
C GLN A 113 -10.54 7.76 -16.57
N THR A 114 -9.83 8.02 -15.48
CA THR A 114 -8.39 7.84 -15.47
C THR A 114 -7.98 6.38 -15.61
N ILE A 115 -6.89 6.15 -16.34
CA ILE A 115 -6.20 4.85 -16.37
C ILE A 115 -5.12 4.73 -15.29
N MET A 116 -4.81 5.83 -14.58
CA MET A 116 -3.85 5.79 -13.48
C MET A 116 -4.43 4.94 -12.34
N PRO A 117 -3.73 3.89 -11.91
CA PRO A 117 -4.22 3.04 -10.83
C PRO A 117 -4.26 3.79 -9.50
N SER A 118 -5.14 3.36 -8.59
CA SER A 118 -5.05 3.74 -7.19
C SER A 118 -3.90 2.98 -6.54
N TYR A 119 -2.91 3.70 -6.02
CA TYR A 119 -1.74 3.06 -5.40
C TYR A 119 -1.98 2.67 -3.95
N TYR A 120 -2.97 3.28 -3.30
CA TYR A 120 -3.21 3.07 -1.87
C TYR A 120 -4.64 2.61 -1.55
N ARG A 121 -5.67 3.17 -2.21
CA ARG A 121 -7.05 2.70 -2.05
C ARG A 121 -7.18 1.27 -2.57
N THR A 122 -7.83 0.41 -1.79
CA THR A 122 -8.01 -1.02 -2.13
C THR A 122 -9.47 -1.40 -2.32
N GLU A 123 -10.41 -0.55 -1.88
CA GLU A 123 -11.85 -0.82 -1.93
C GLU A 123 -12.48 -0.25 -3.21
N GLY A 124 -13.54 -0.91 -3.68
CA GLY A 124 -14.25 -0.46 -4.88
C GLY A 124 -13.42 -0.47 -6.16
N LEU A 125 -12.40 -1.30 -6.24
CA LEU A 125 -11.59 -1.50 -7.44
C LEU A 125 -12.10 -2.70 -8.23
N GLU A 126 -12.13 -2.56 -9.56
CA GLU A 126 -12.51 -3.63 -10.48
C GLU A 126 -11.28 -4.17 -11.22
N ARG A 127 -11.34 -5.44 -11.63
CA ARG A 127 -10.31 -6.13 -12.42
C ARG A 127 -8.90 -6.08 -11.82
N VAL A 128 -8.83 -6.12 -10.50
CA VAL A 128 -7.56 -6.14 -9.77
C VAL A 128 -6.90 -7.50 -9.93
N GLY A 129 -5.63 -7.51 -10.30
CA GLY A 129 -4.81 -8.73 -10.33
C GLY A 129 -4.85 -9.44 -8.98
N TRP A 130 -4.88 -10.77 -9.01
CA TRP A 130 -5.07 -11.57 -7.79
C TRP A 130 -4.07 -11.23 -6.67
N GLN A 131 -2.83 -10.91 -7.02
CA GLN A 131 -1.75 -10.55 -6.08
C GLN A 131 -1.97 -9.21 -5.37
N TRP A 132 -2.87 -8.35 -5.91
CA TRP A 132 -3.13 -7.00 -5.37
C TRP A 132 -4.50 -6.87 -4.72
N ARG A 133 -5.27 -7.97 -4.64
CA ARG A 133 -6.61 -7.92 -4.05
C ARG A 133 -6.54 -7.62 -2.56
N GLY A 134 -7.18 -6.52 -2.15
CA GLY A 134 -7.21 -6.07 -0.76
C GLY A 134 -5.89 -5.49 -0.24
N GLN A 135 -4.87 -5.34 -1.10
CA GLN A 135 -3.58 -4.77 -0.73
C GLN A 135 -3.26 -3.53 -1.57
N PRO A 136 -2.66 -2.49 -0.98
CA PRO A 136 -2.21 -1.34 -1.73
C PRO A 136 -0.96 -1.69 -2.54
N VAL A 137 -0.77 -1.02 -3.68
CA VAL A 137 0.44 -1.12 -4.50
C VAL A 137 1.64 -0.51 -3.78
N LEU A 138 1.41 0.61 -3.08
CA LEU A 138 2.40 1.29 -2.24
C LEU A 138 1.84 1.39 -0.82
N ASN A 139 2.67 1.14 0.19
CA ASN A 139 2.30 1.39 1.58
C ASN A 139 2.31 2.91 1.90
N ALA A 140 1.85 3.28 3.10
CA ALA A 140 1.73 4.68 3.52
C ALA A 140 3.06 5.45 3.37
N GLN A 141 4.18 4.90 3.86
CA GLN A 141 5.48 5.53 3.77
C GLN A 141 5.96 5.69 2.32
N GLN A 142 5.75 4.70 1.49
CA GLN A 142 6.11 4.76 0.08
C GLN A 142 5.32 5.84 -0.68
N VAL A 143 4.04 6.05 -0.35
CA VAL A 143 3.26 7.16 -0.90
C VAL A 143 3.87 8.50 -0.49
N GLU A 144 4.22 8.68 0.79
CA GLU A 144 4.84 9.92 1.26
C GLU A 144 6.22 10.17 0.66
N ASP A 145 7.03 9.12 0.49
CA ASP A 145 8.33 9.20 -0.18
C ASP A 145 8.17 9.70 -1.64
N VAL A 146 7.19 9.14 -2.36
CA VAL A 146 6.88 9.56 -3.74
C VAL A 146 6.34 10.99 -3.77
N VAL A 147 5.46 11.39 -2.86
CA VAL A 147 4.97 12.78 -2.74
C VAL A 147 6.15 13.74 -2.54
N ALA A 148 7.02 13.43 -1.59
CA ALA A 148 8.19 14.26 -1.29
C ALA A 148 9.12 14.38 -2.51
N PHE A 149 9.38 13.28 -3.22
CA PHE A 149 10.17 13.32 -4.45
C PHE A 149 9.50 14.15 -5.54
N LEU A 150 8.22 13.95 -5.83
CA LEU A 150 7.50 14.72 -6.85
C LEU A 150 7.48 16.22 -6.55
N ARG A 151 7.49 16.59 -5.27
CA ARG A 151 7.61 18.01 -4.84
C ARG A 151 8.94 18.64 -5.22
N THR A 152 10.00 17.87 -5.40
CA THR A 152 11.30 18.37 -5.87
C THR A 152 11.32 18.73 -7.35
N LEU A 153 10.41 18.16 -8.15
CA LEU A 153 10.35 18.35 -9.60
C LEU A 153 9.66 19.68 -9.93
N ARG A 154 10.37 20.79 -9.81
CA ARG A 154 9.82 22.14 -9.98
C ARG A 154 10.04 22.73 -11.36
N ASP A 155 11.07 22.28 -12.06
CA ASP A 155 11.39 22.78 -13.38
C ASP A 155 10.47 22.16 -14.42
N THR A 156 9.94 22.98 -15.32
CA THR A 156 9.21 22.54 -16.50
C THR A 156 10.20 22.20 -17.62
N PRO A 157 9.87 21.25 -18.51
CA PRO A 157 10.73 20.96 -19.66
C PRO A 157 10.84 22.15 -20.59
#